data_2236bbf141ed2c09d338ff25d88fb5e0
#
_entry.id   2236bbf141ed2c09d338ff25d88fb5e0
#
_cell.length_a   1.000
_cell.length_b   1.000
_cell.length_c   1.000
_cell.angle_alpha   90.00
_cell.angle_beta   90.00
_cell.angle_gamma   90.00
#
_symmetry.space_group_name_H-M   'P 1'
#
loop_
_entity.id
_entity.type
_entity.pdbx_description
1 polymer ?
#
loop_
_entity_poly.entity_id
_entity_poly.type
_entity_poly.pdbx_seq_one_letter_code
_entity_poly.pdbx_strand_id
1 'polypeptide(L)'
;MSNANPFTREIIKNALVAIGEEMFIALKRTSMSPIIYEALDYGIGLTDATGQLISQGNGIPGFIGTLDGAVRSVMEKFPLNDIFPGDMFITNDPYGGGGTHLSDVSMIMPVFHKERLIAWTANKAHWTEVGGKDPGSFSSDASEIYQEGLQFPTVRIYDRGRINQAVVDIIAANVRLPDMTLGDLHACAAALRVGERRLLSIVAKYGEETTLDAIERLLEHGEAMTLAAFADLPKGVFYAEDVIDEDGLGNGPFTVKVRVEIDEGRFVADFTGSSLQARGPINNTLCGLQSAVREVFMGVVRPGIAANAGCFRPIEVICPPGTICTAERPAPVSAYFESMVAAADVIRRALAEVLPDRLIAGQLGSVCSMVLNGRNSITDDEYLMVQPLVGGWGAGHDKDGESGQFCVGNGETSNIPVELTERCYEVLVERYGFHHEEGGAGRHCGGRGVMLDYRILSPKAWVSTFFGRGITPPLSLIHISEPTRPY
;
A
#
# COMPACT_ATOMS: atom_id res chain seq x y z
N MET A 1 31.97 -21.42 -0.90
CA MET A 1 30.90 -21.41 0.07
C MET A 1 31.37 -20.60 1.28
N SER A 2 30.78 -19.45 1.52
CA SER A 2 31.08 -18.62 2.71
C SER A 2 30.68 -19.41 3.96
N ASN A 3 31.64 -19.68 4.84
CA ASN A 3 31.41 -20.37 6.12
C ASN A 3 31.02 -19.38 7.22
N ALA A 4 30.10 -18.46 6.92
CA ALA A 4 29.67 -17.48 7.92
C ALA A 4 29.06 -18.20 9.12
N ASN A 5 29.57 -17.91 10.31
CA ASN A 5 29.05 -18.40 11.58
C ASN A 5 27.56 -18.07 11.69
N PRO A 6 26.69 -18.99 12.16
CA PRO A 6 25.26 -18.74 12.36
C PRO A 6 24.94 -17.46 13.13
N PHE A 7 25.75 -17.11 14.12
CA PHE A 7 25.60 -15.83 14.85
C PHE A 7 25.82 -14.60 13.95
N THR A 8 26.78 -14.66 13.05
CA THR A 8 27.04 -13.55 12.10
C THR A 8 25.85 -13.38 11.14
N ARG A 9 25.25 -14.47 10.66
CA ARG A 9 24.06 -14.43 9.82
C ARG A 9 22.88 -13.80 10.53
N GLU A 10 22.63 -14.17 11.79
CA GLU A 10 21.55 -13.59 12.58
C GLU A 10 21.74 -12.09 12.84
N ILE A 11 23.00 -11.67 13.09
CA ILE A 11 23.33 -10.24 13.24
C ILE A 11 23.07 -9.49 11.93
N ILE A 12 23.48 -10.04 10.78
CA ILE A 12 23.25 -9.42 9.47
C ILE A 12 21.75 -9.32 9.19
N LYS A 13 20.97 -10.40 9.42
CA LYS A 13 19.52 -10.43 9.27
C LYS A 13 18.87 -9.29 10.07
N ASN A 14 19.19 -9.16 11.35
CA ASN A 14 18.62 -8.11 12.20
C ASN A 14 19.06 -6.71 11.76
N ALA A 15 20.28 -6.56 11.25
CA ALA A 15 20.76 -5.31 10.67
C ALA A 15 20.01 -4.95 9.37
N LEU A 16 19.68 -5.93 8.53
CA LEU A 16 18.87 -5.71 7.31
C LEU A 16 17.45 -5.25 7.66
N VAL A 17 16.82 -5.83 8.68
CA VAL A 17 15.52 -5.37 9.18
C VAL A 17 15.61 -3.92 9.68
N ALA A 18 16.64 -3.61 10.48
CA ALA A 18 16.87 -2.26 11.01
C ALA A 18 17.08 -1.20 9.91
N ILE A 19 17.61 -1.58 8.74
CA ILE A 19 17.73 -0.67 7.58
C ILE A 19 16.35 -0.17 7.15
N GLY A 20 15.36 -1.06 7.03
CA GLY A 20 14.00 -0.68 6.67
C GLY A 20 13.39 0.32 7.65
N GLU A 21 13.57 0.10 8.95
CA GLU A 21 13.10 1.02 10.00
C GLU A 21 13.81 2.38 9.96
N GLU A 22 15.13 2.39 9.75
CA GLU A 22 15.88 3.64 9.63
C GLU A 22 15.48 4.45 8.39
N MET A 23 15.24 3.80 7.26
CA MET A 23 14.74 4.43 6.05
C MET A 23 13.32 5.00 6.28
N PHE A 24 12.45 4.25 6.99
CA PHE A 24 11.10 4.68 7.34
C PHE A 24 11.13 5.96 8.19
N ILE A 25 11.94 5.97 9.25
CA ILE A 25 12.09 7.14 10.12
C ILE A 25 12.70 8.33 9.36
N ALA A 26 13.63 8.08 8.44
CA ALA A 26 14.24 9.13 7.63
C ALA A 26 13.20 9.84 6.76
N LEU A 27 12.35 9.06 6.06
CA LEU A 27 11.28 9.62 5.23
C LEU A 27 10.28 10.42 6.08
N LYS A 28 9.80 9.86 7.19
CA LYS A 28 8.90 10.54 8.13
C LYS A 28 9.43 11.91 8.57
N ARG A 29 10.73 12.00 8.88
CA ARG A 29 11.33 13.21 9.44
C ARG A 29 11.71 14.28 8.41
N THR A 30 11.77 13.94 7.15
CA THR A 30 12.25 14.84 6.08
C THR A 30 11.17 15.22 5.09
N SER A 31 10.02 14.53 5.09
CA SER A 31 8.89 14.84 4.23
C SER A 31 8.20 16.16 4.61
N MET A 32 7.55 16.76 3.64
CA MET A 32 6.88 18.06 3.76
C MET A 32 5.37 17.92 3.95
N SER A 33 4.77 16.83 3.50
CA SER A 33 3.33 16.65 3.52
C SER A 33 2.83 15.88 4.75
N PRO A 34 1.75 16.34 5.41
CA PRO A 34 1.15 15.64 6.55
C PRO A 34 0.68 14.23 6.24
N ILE A 35 0.28 13.94 5.01
CA ILE A 35 -0.10 12.58 4.62
C ILE A 35 1.08 11.59 4.77
N ILE A 36 2.32 12.05 4.59
CA ILE A 36 3.51 11.24 4.81
C ILE A 36 3.96 11.27 6.27
N TYR A 37 4.19 12.46 6.87
CA TYR A 37 4.83 12.51 8.19
C TYR A 37 3.89 12.29 9.37
N GLU A 38 2.57 12.51 9.23
CA GLU A 38 1.56 12.23 10.26
C GLU A 38 0.74 10.99 9.95
N ALA A 39 0.10 10.94 8.78
CA ALA A 39 -0.73 9.80 8.43
C ALA A 39 0.07 8.54 8.10
N LEU A 40 1.37 8.66 7.80
CA LEU A 40 2.29 7.57 7.50
C LEU A 40 1.89 6.78 6.25
N ASP A 41 1.34 7.49 5.25
CA ASP A 41 0.86 6.90 4.01
C ASP A 41 2.02 6.61 3.05
N TYR A 42 2.89 5.67 3.45
CA TYR A 42 4.03 5.22 2.66
C TYR A 42 4.53 3.82 3.09
N GLY A 43 5.31 3.20 2.21
CA GLY A 43 5.99 1.93 2.47
C GLY A 43 7.45 1.97 2.00
N ILE A 44 8.30 1.20 2.66
CA ILE A 44 9.74 1.16 2.37
C ILE A 44 10.23 -0.29 2.36
N GLY A 45 11.14 -0.59 1.45
CA GLY A 45 11.77 -1.90 1.37
C GLY A 45 13.18 -1.90 0.80
N LEU A 46 13.88 -2.97 1.10
CA LEU A 46 15.16 -3.35 0.55
C LEU A 46 14.97 -4.64 -0.24
N THR A 47 15.45 -4.68 -1.49
CA THR A 47 15.42 -5.92 -2.30
C THR A 47 16.84 -6.38 -2.61
N ASP A 48 16.99 -7.64 -2.98
CA ASP A 48 18.24 -8.14 -3.56
C ASP A 48 18.46 -7.57 -4.98
N ALA A 49 19.56 -7.94 -5.59
CA ALA A 49 19.91 -7.50 -6.94
C ALA A 49 18.89 -7.96 -8.01
N THR A 50 18.08 -8.96 -7.74
CA THR A 50 17.05 -9.51 -8.64
C THR A 50 15.64 -8.94 -8.37
N GLY A 51 15.50 -8.04 -7.40
CA GLY A 51 14.23 -7.42 -7.04
C GLY A 51 13.39 -8.20 -6.01
N GLN A 52 13.95 -9.25 -5.37
CA GLN A 52 13.26 -9.98 -4.31
C GLN A 52 13.31 -9.19 -2.99
N LEU A 53 12.17 -8.95 -2.36
CA LEU A 53 12.09 -8.23 -1.08
C LEU A 53 12.87 -8.98 0.01
N ILE A 54 13.89 -8.32 0.58
CA ILE A 54 14.72 -8.84 1.67
C ILE A 54 14.13 -8.43 3.02
N SER A 55 13.85 -7.14 3.17
CA SER A 55 13.32 -6.54 4.38
C SER A 55 12.47 -5.33 4.06
N GLN A 56 11.62 -4.99 5.00
CA GLN A 56 10.73 -3.86 4.93
C GLN A 56 10.79 -3.05 6.22
N GLY A 57 10.52 -1.76 6.13
CA GLY A 57 10.19 -0.92 7.27
C GLY A 57 8.72 -1.10 7.66
N ASN A 58 8.32 -0.46 8.74
CA ASN A 58 6.91 -0.26 9.04
C ASN A 58 6.26 0.53 7.88
N GLY A 59 4.93 0.52 7.79
CA GLY A 59 4.20 1.23 6.76
C GLY A 59 3.01 0.45 6.24
N ILE A 60 2.51 0.88 5.10
CA ILE A 60 1.31 0.30 4.49
C ILE A 60 1.64 -1.02 3.78
N PRO A 61 1.11 -2.17 4.24
CA PRO A 61 1.31 -3.46 3.59
C PRO A 61 0.95 -3.44 2.11
N GLY A 62 -0.14 -2.73 1.76
CA GLY A 62 -0.56 -2.52 0.38
C GLY A 62 0.52 -1.93 -0.53
N PHE A 63 1.35 -1.03 -0.01
CA PHE A 63 2.47 -0.42 -0.74
C PHE A 63 3.70 -1.32 -0.77
N ILE A 64 4.06 -1.87 0.39
CA ILE A 64 5.23 -2.75 0.52
C ILE A 64 5.11 -3.94 -0.43
N GLY A 65 3.91 -4.51 -0.56
CA GLY A 65 3.63 -5.64 -1.44
C GLY A 65 3.78 -5.34 -2.94
N THR A 66 4.01 -4.08 -3.34
CA THR A 66 4.20 -3.67 -4.75
C THR A 66 5.62 -3.19 -5.06
N LEU A 67 6.51 -3.06 -4.06
CA LEU A 67 7.86 -2.51 -4.25
C LEU A 67 8.73 -3.37 -5.17
N ASP A 68 8.60 -4.67 -5.10
CA ASP A 68 9.29 -5.61 -6.00
C ASP A 68 8.86 -5.40 -7.47
N GLY A 69 7.59 -5.07 -7.71
CA GLY A 69 7.08 -4.70 -9.03
C GLY A 69 7.72 -3.41 -9.56
N ALA A 70 7.87 -2.40 -8.70
CA ALA A 70 8.54 -1.14 -9.06
C ALA A 70 10.03 -1.35 -9.40
N VAL A 71 10.75 -2.19 -8.62
CA VAL A 71 12.14 -2.55 -8.94
C VAL A 71 12.23 -3.30 -10.26
N ARG A 72 11.35 -4.29 -10.49
CA ARG A 72 11.31 -5.04 -11.78
C ARG A 72 11.06 -4.12 -12.96
N SER A 73 10.19 -3.14 -12.86
CA SER A 73 9.94 -2.20 -13.97
C SER A 73 11.18 -1.40 -14.37
N VAL A 74 12.06 -1.09 -13.41
CA VAL A 74 13.37 -0.49 -13.70
C VAL A 74 14.25 -1.47 -14.45
N MET A 75 14.37 -2.71 -13.98
CA MET A 75 15.21 -3.74 -14.58
C MET A 75 14.75 -4.15 -15.99
N GLU A 76 13.46 -4.12 -16.25
CA GLU A 76 12.87 -4.39 -17.57
C GLU A 76 13.14 -3.26 -18.57
N LYS A 77 13.08 -2.02 -18.10
CA LYS A 77 13.22 -0.84 -18.95
C LYS A 77 14.68 -0.45 -19.21
N PHE A 78 15.53 -0.59 -18.21
CA PHE A 78 16.93 -0.17 -18.28
C PHE A 78 17.86 -1.39 -18.28
N PRO A 79 18.68 -1.59 -19.32
CA PRO A 79 19.71 -2.62 -19.30
C PRO A 79 20.68 -2.41 -18.12
N LEU A 80 21.17 -3.49 -17.52
CA LEU A 80 22.05 -3.41 -16.34
C LEU A 80 23.32 -2.56 -16.58
N ASN A 81 23.84 -2.57 -17.79
CA ASN A 81 25.01 -1.77 -18.20
C ASN A 81 24.69 -0.27 -18.38
N ASP A 82 23.41 0.12 -18.28
CA ASP A 82 22.96 1.52 -18.27
C ASP A 82 22.45 1.96 -16.88
N ILE A 83 22.73 1.20 -15.84
CA ILE A 83 22.41 1.52 -14.46
C ILE A 83 23.70 1.73 -13.69
N PHE A 84 23.83 2.87 -13.01
CA PHE A 84 25.07 3.30 -12.38
C PHE A 84 24.87 3.68 -10.90
N PRO A 85 25.95 3.66 -10.09
CA PRO A 85 25.93 4.18 -8.73
C PRO A 85 25.39 5.63 -8.70
N GLY A 86 24.44 5.89 -7.80
CA GLY A 86 23.81 7.20 -7.64
C GLY A 86 22.63 7.47 -8.57
N ASP A 87 22.28 6.56 -9.48
CA ASP A 87 21.03 6.62 -10.22
C ASP A 87 19.85 6.48 -9.26
N MET A 88 18.74 7.16 -9.57
CA MET A 88 17.44 6.90 -8.96
C MET A 88 16.37 6.95 -10.04
N PHE A 89 15.38 6.12 -9.88
CA PHE A 89 14.26 6.00 -10.81
C PHE A 89 12.97 6.36 -10.08
N ILE A 90 12.01 6.89 -10.82
CA ILE A 90 10.67 7.24 -10.33
C ILE A 90 9.61 6.59 -11.21
N THR A 91 8.57 6.05 -10.60
CA THR A 91 7.42 5.48 -11.30
C THR A 91 6.16 5.59 -10.46
N ASN A 92 5.03 5.78 -11.11
CA ASN A 92 3.70 5.62 -10.56
C ASN A 92 2.77 4.91 -11.56
N ASP A 93 3.36 4.26 -12.59
CA ASP A 93 2.58 3.58 -13.63
C ASP A 93 1.83 2.39 -13.04
N PRO A 94 0.48 2.41 -13.02
CA PRO A 94 -0.33 1.35 -12.43
C PRO A 94 -0.35 0.06 -13.28
N TYR A 95 -0.10 0.14 -14.58
CA TYR A 95 -0.26 -0.98 -15.48
C TYR A 95 0.99 -1.85 -15.65
N GLY A 96 2.18 -1.32 -15.39
CA GLY A 96 3.42 -2.05 -15.58
C GLY A 96 4.55 -1.63 -14.64
N GLY A 97 4.41 -0.49 -13.94
CA GLY A 97 5.45 0.09 -13.12
C GLY A 97 5.41 -0.26 -11.63
N GLY A 98 4.62 -1.27 -11.22
CA GLY A 98 4.40 -1.56 -9.81
C GLY A 98 3.53 -0.50 -9.11
N GLY A 99 2.85 0.35 -9.88
CA GLY A 99 1.97 1.40 -9.37
C GLY A 99 0.63 0.88 -8.88
N THR A 100 -0.08 1.74 -8.18
CA THR A 100 -1.44 1.57 -7.65
C THR A 100 -2.32 2.68 -8.23
N HIS A 101 -2.40 3.86 -7.61
CA HIS A 101 -2.90 5.05 -8.27
C HIS A 101 -1.76 6.07 -8.46
N LEU A 102 -2.01 7.18 -9.19
CA LEU A 102 -0.92 8.06 -9.60
C LEU A 102 -0.26 8.82 -8.45
N SER A 103 -0.98 9.06 -7.34
CA SER A 103 -0.40 9.71 -6.15
C SER A 103 0.58 8.81 -5.40
N ASP A 104 0.53 7.49 -5.60
CA ASP A 104 1.45 6.53 -4.98
C ASP A 104 2.74 6.43 -5.79
N VAL A 105 3.63 7.37 -5.55
CA VAL A 105 4.89 7.49 -6.28
C VAL A 105 5.95 6.60 -5.66
N SER A 106 6.50 5.68 -6.46
CA SER A 106 7.64 4.85 -6.09
C SER A 106 8.95 5.48 -6.53
N MET A 107 9.94 5.49 -5.65
CA MET A 107 11.33 5.80 -5.99
C MET A 107 12.22 4.60 -5.71
N ILE A 108 13.16 4.34 -6.61
CA ILE A 108 14.00 3.14 -6.62
C ILE A 108 15.46 3.55 -6.84
N MET A 109 16.37 3.02 -6.03
CA MET A 109 17.80 3.31 -6.11
C MET A 109 18.61 2.01 -6.09
N PRO A 110 19.51 1.78 -7.09
CA PRO A 110 20.42 0.65 -7.08
C PRO A 110 21.53 0.85 -6.05
N VAL A 111 21.88 -0.22 -5.35
CA VAL A 111 22.99 -0.24 -4.41
C VAL A 111 24.15 -1.03 -5.01
N PHE A 112 25.24 -0.34 -5.26
CA PHE A 112 26.46 -0.92 -5.80
C PHE A 112 27.53 -1.07 -4.74
N HIS A 113 28.20 -2.21 -4.70
CA HIS A 113 29.49 -2.37 -4.03
C HIS A 113 30.56 -2.56 -5.11
N LYS A 114 31.49 -1.59 -5.19
CA LYS A 114 32.42 -1.48 -6.34
C LYS A 114 31.64 -1.36 -7.66
N GLU A 115 31.82 -2.31 -8.58
CA GLU A 115 31.11 -2.33 -9.87
C GLU A 115 29.92 -3.29 -9.91
N ARG A 116 29.62 -3.97 -8.79
CA ARG A 116 28.56 -4.97 -8.71
C ARG A 116 27.30 -4.38 -8.11
N LEU A 117 26.18 -4.51 -8.79
CA LEU A 117 24.86 -4.30 -8.21
C LEU A 117 24.57 -5.41 -7.19
N ILE A 118 24.31 -5.06 -5.94
CA ILE A 118 24.10 -6.02 -4.84
C ILE A 118 22.68 -5.99 -4.28
N ALA A 119 21.97 -4.88 -4.43
CA ALA A 119 20.63 -4.70 -3.89
C ALA A 119 19.95 -3.46 -4.51
N TRP A 120 18.68 -3.25 -4.14
CA TRP A 120 17.95 -2.00 -4.39
C TRP A 120 17.31 -1.52 -3.09
N THR A 121 17.27 -0.21 -2.91
CA THR A 121 16.39 0.44 -1.95
C THR A 121 15.18 1.00 -2.70
N ALA A 122 14.00 0.85 -2.11
CA ALA A 122 12.76 1.33 -2.71
C ALA A 122 11.84 1.93 -1.65
N ASN A 123 11.11 2.96 -2.02
CA ASN A 123 9.98 3.45 -1.27
C ASN A 123 8.80 3.72 -2.22
N LYS A 124 7.62 3.74 -1.65
CA LYS A 124 6.38 4.23 -2.26
C LYS A 124 5.71 5.14 -1.24
N ALA A 125 5.37 6.35 -1.63
CA ALA A 125 4.71 7.31 -0.77
C ALA A 125 3.55 7.96 -1.52
N HIS A 126 2.44 8.14 -0.83
CA HIS A 126 1.33 8.93 -1.32
C HIS A 126 1.75 10.41 -1.32
N TRP A 127 2.04 10.96 -2.48
CA TRP A 127 2.24 12.40 -2.61
C TRP A 127 0.90 13.11 -2.50
N THR A 128 0.88 14.26 -1.85
CA THR A 128 -0.35 15.02 -1.63
C THR A 128 -1.13 15.26 -2.93
N GLU A 129 -0.40 15.47 -4.04
CA GLU A 129 -0.97 15.44 -5.39
C GLU A 129 0.13 15.29 -6.48
N VAL A 130 -0.31 14.88 -7.65
CA VAL A 130 0.49 14.82 -8.89
C VAL A 130 -0.21 15.50 -10.07
N GLY A 131 -1.06 16.50 -9.79
CA GLY A 131 -1.87 17.21 -10.79
C GLY A 131 -3.19 16.51 -11.10
N GLY A 132 -3.65 16.61 -12.33
CA GLY A 132 -4.94 16.06 -12.74
C GLY A 132 -6.08 17.07 -12.64
N LYS A 133 -7.32 16.62 -12.96
CA LYS A 133 -8.48 17.52 -13.05
C LYS A 133 -8.94 18.02 -11.68
N ASP A 134 -8.81 17.20 -10.63
CA ASP A 134 -9.27 17.48 -9.29
C ASP A 134 -8.11 17.62 -8.32
N PRO A 135 -8.22 18.48 -7.28
CA PRO A 135 -7.22 18.59 -6.23
C PRO A 135 -6.95 17.24 -5.54
N GLY A 136 -5.68 17.01 -5.14
CA GLY A 136 -5.25 15.76 -4.54
C GLY A 136 -5.07 14.61 -5.54
N SER A 137 -5.22 14.87 -6.84
CA SER A 137 -5.23 13.82 -7.87
C SER A 137 -6.27 12.74 -7.58
N PHE A 138 -7.29 13.11 -6.81
CA PHE A 138 -8.33 12.23 -6.33
C PHE A 138 -9.66 12.55 -7.02
N SER A 139 -9.85 11.90 -8.17
CA SER A 139 -11.01 12.13 -9.03
C SER A 139 -12.02 11.00 -8.86
N SER A 140 -13.04 11.22 -8.06
CA SER A 140 -14.08 10.22 -7.79
C SER A 140 -14.98 9.90 -9.01
N ASP A 141 -14.90 10.73 -10.05
CA ASP A 141 -15.65 10.62 -11.31
C ASP A 141 -14.74 10.58 -12.54
N ALA A 142 -13.48 10.20 -12.39
CA ALA A 142 -12.59 9.98 -13.54
C ALA A 142 -13.08 8.80 -14.38
N SER A 143 -12.99 8.94 -15.71
CA SER A 143 -13.34 7.89 -16.68
C SER A 143 -12.12 7.36 -17.45
N GLU A 144 -10.98 7.97 -17.25
CA GLU A 144 -9.69 7.56 -17.82
C GLU A 144 -8.52 8.09 -16.97
N ILE A 145 -7.41 7.37 -16.96
CA ILE A 145 -6.20 7.66 -16.17
C ILE A 145 -5.61 9.07 -16.44
N TYR A 146 -5.81 9.62 -17.65
CA TYR A 146 -5.29 10.93 -18.02
C TYR A 146 -5.92 12.10 -17.23
N GLN A 147 -7.07 11.87 -16.61
CA GLN A 147 -7.74 12.84 -15.74
C GLN A 147 -7.16 12.87 -14.32
N GLU A 148 -6.43 11.81 -13.93
CA GLU A 148 -5.99 11.58 -12.55
C GLU A 148 -4.64 12.23 -12.22
N GLY A 149 -3.84 12.62 -13.21
CA GLY A 149 -2.59 13.33 -12.96
C GLY A 149 -1.42 12.94 -13.85
N LEU A 150 -0.25 13.39 -13.42
CA LEU A 150 1.02 13.15 -14.10
C LEU A 150 1.47 11.69 -13.95
N GLN A 151 1.79 11.07 -15.07
CA GLN A 151 2.25 9.68 -15.13
C GLN A 151 3.77 9.62 -15.31
N PHE A 152 4.43 8.84 -14.47
CA PHE A 152 5.86 8.52 -14.56
C PHE A 152 6.04 7.08 -15.08
N PRO A 153 6.30 6.88 -16.38
CA PRO A 153 6.47 5.55 -16.95
C PRO A 153 7.89 5.01 -16.68
N THR A 154 8.28 4.90 -15.43
CA THR A 154 9.61 4.52 -14.96
C THR A 154 10.71 5.33 -15.62
N VAL A 155 11.03 6.51 -15.06
CA VAL A 155 12.04 7.43 -15.59
C VAL A 155 13.19 7.62 -14.61
N ARG A 156 14.39 7.92 -15.14
CA ARG A 156 15.56 8.25 -14.33
C ARG A 156 15.43 9.68 -13.82
N ILE A 157 15.23 9.86 -12.49
CA ILE A 157 15.12 11.16 -11.84
C ILE A 157 16.49 11.68 -11.34
N TYR A 158 17.41 10.76 -11.00
CA TYR A 158 18.81 11.10 -10.75
C TYR A 158 19.69 10.27 -11.70
N ASP A 159 20.62 10.92 -12.38
CA ASP A 159 21.65 10.29 -13.20
C ASP A 159 22.99 10.45 -12.48
N ARG A 160 23.55 9.35 -11.97
CA ARG A 160 24.84 9.33 -11.23
C ARG A 160 24.91 10.41 -10.16
N GLY A 161 23.87 10.51 -9.36
CA GLY A 161 23.75 11.47 -8.26
C GLY A 161 23.33 12.88 -8.65
N ARG A 162 23.17 13.18 -9.94
CA ARG A 162 22.69 14.49 -10.44
C ARG A 162 21.20 14.42 -10.76
N ILE A 163 20.44 15.34 -10.20
CA ILE A 163 19.00 15.41 -10.47
C ILE A 163 18.74 15.79 -11.92
N ASN A 164 17.76 15.17 -12.54
CA ASN A 164 17.27 15.53 -13.86
C ASN A 164 16.32 16.72 -13.76
N GLN A 165 16.88 17.93 -13.93
CA GLN A 165 16.13 19.16 -13.76
C GLN A 165 14.92 19.25 -14.69
N ALA A 166 14.99 18.72 -15.92
CA ALA A 166 13.85 18.75 -16.84
C ALA A 166 12.65 17.96 -16.31
N VAL A 167 12.88 16.83 -15.63
CA VAL A 167 11.79 16.07 -15.00
C VAL A 167 11.23 16.84 -13.79
N VAL A 168 12.10 17.46 -12.98
CA VAL A 168 11.69 18.29 -11.84
C VAL A 168 10.83 19.46 -12.30
N ASP A 169 11.24 20.16 -13.36
CA ASP A 169 10.50 21.31 -13.92
C ASP A 169 9.13 20.87 -14.47
N ILE A 170 9.04 19.68 -15.09
CA ILE A 170 7.77 19.11 -15.54
C ILE A 170 6.86 18.83 -14.34
N ILE A 171 7.39 18.23 -13.26
CA ILE A 171 6.62 17.96 -12.05
C ILE A 171 6.09 19.28 -11.48
N ALA A 172 6.98 20.26 -11.25
CA ALA A 172 6.62 21.55 -10.68
C ALA A 172 5.54 22.30 -11.47
N ALA A 173 5.59 22.19 -12.81
CA ALA A 173 4.64 22.85 -13.69
C ALA A 173 3.24 22.20 -13.73
N ASN A 174 3.12 20.96 -13.25
CA ASN A 174 1.88 20.17 -13.35
C ASN A 174 1.18 19.91 -12.00
N VAL A 175 1.77 20.36 -10.89
CA VAL A 175 1.20 20.19 -9.54
C VAL A 175 0.79 21.55 -8.95
N ARG A 176 -0.23 21.55 -8.08
CA ARG A 176 -0.75 22.77 -7.43
C ARG A 176 0.15 23.22 -6.29
N LEU A 177 0.83 22.28 -5.62
CA LEU A 177 1.68 22.51 -4.45
C LEU A 177 3.13 22.10 -4.72
N PRO A 178 3.86 22.78 -5.65
CA PRO A 178 5.16 22.33 -6.13
C PRO A 178 6.21 22.20 -5.03
N ASP A 179 6.25 23.12 -4.06
CA ASP A 179 7.23 23.09 -2.97
C ASP A 179 7.04 21.84 -2.08
N MET A 180 5.80 21.48 -1.79
CA MET A 180 5.46 20.28 -1.01
C MET A 180 5.82 19.02 -1.79
N THR A 181 5.37 18.90 -3.04
CA THR A 181 5.61 17.72 -3.88
C THR A 181 7.11 17.50 -4.12
N LEU A 182 7.87 18.56 -4.43
CA LEU A 182 9.33 18.47 -4.60
C LEU A 182 10.06 18.20 -3.28
N GLY A 183 9.56 18.74 -2.17
CA GLY A 183 10.07 18.41 -0.84
C GLY A 183 9.94 16.93 -0.53
N ASP A 184 8.80 16.32 -0.83
CA ASP A 184 8.58 14.88 -0.64
C ASP A 184 9.42 14.02 -1.61
N LEU A 185 9.63 14.47 -2.87
CA LEU A 185 10.59 13.84 -3.78
C LEU A 185 12.00 13.77 -3.16
N HIS A 186 12.47 14.88 -2.61
CA HIS A 186 13.79 14.93 -1.97
C HIS A 186 13.85 14.08 -0.69
N ALA A 187 12.78 14.04 0.09
CA ALA A 187 12.66 13.19 1.27
C ALA A 187 12.72 11.70 0.92
N CYS A 188 11.98 11.28 -0.12
CA CYS A 188 12.06 9.93 -0.67
C CYS A 188 13.49 9.58 -1.09
N ALA A 189 14.16 10.46 -1.85
CA ALA A 189 15.54 10.24 -2.27
C ALA A 189 16.51 10.17 -1.07
N ALA A 190 16.31 10.96 -0.02
CA ALA A 190 17.13 10.93 1.19
C ALA A 190 16.98 9.59 1.94
N ALA A 191 15.77 9.06 2.05
CA ALA A 191 15.51 7.77 2.69
C ALA A 191 16.21 6.62 1.94
N LEU A 192 16.20 6.62 0.60
CA LEU A 192 16.92 5.61 -0.20
C LEU A 192 18.42 5.63 0.06
N ARG A 193 19.03 6.83 0.14
CA ARG A 193 20.46 6.98 0.47
C ARG A 193 20.80 6.51 1.89
N VAL A 194 19.87 6.59 2.84
CA VAL A 194 20.06 6.00 4.17
C VAL A 194 20.21 4.49 4.04
N GLY A 195 19.32 3.83 3.30
CA GLY A 195 19.38 2.39 3.05
C GLY A 195 20.68 1.95 2.38
N GLU A 196 21.08 2.62 1.28
CA GLU A 196 22.35 2.37 0.61
C GLU A 196 23.55 2.44 1.58
N ARG A 197 23.69 3.56 2.29
CA ARG A 197 24.79 3.75 3.22
C ARG A 197 24.83 2.68 4.30
N ARG A 198 23.68 2.30 4.85
CA ARG A 198 23.58 1.29 5.91
C ARG A 198 23.91 -0.10 5.39
N LEU A 199 23.42 -0.50 4.21
CA LEU A 199 23.78 -1.76 3.59
C LEU A 199 25.28 -1.84 3.29
N LEU A 200 25.85 -0.79 2.71
CA LEU A 200 27.30 -0.73 2.45
C LEU A 200 28.14 -0.80 3.73
N SER A 201 27.64 -0.30 4.87
CA SER A 201 28.31 -0.45 6.17
C SER A 201 28.33 -1.90 6.65
N ILE A 202 27.29 -2.68 6.36
CA ILE A 202 27.25 -4.13 6.63
C ILE A 202 28.27 -4.85 5.76
N VAL A 203 28.30 -4.54 4.45
CA VAL A 203 29.26 -5.10 3.51
C VAL A 203 30.71 -4.79 3.91
N ALA A 204 30.97 -3.56 4.32
CA ALA A 204 32.31 -3.15 4.79
C ALA A 204 32.74 -3.92 6.05
N LYS A 205 31.81 -4.22 6.95
CA LYS A 205 32.10 -4.91 8.21
C LYS A 205 32.24 -6.43 8.07
N TYR A 206 31.39 -7.06 7.27
CA TYR A 206 31.29 -8.53 7.18
C TYR A 206 31.79 -9.12 5.87
N GLY A 207 32.07 -8.28 4.88
CA GLY A 207 32.43 -8.68 3.52
C GLY A 207 31.21 -8.92 2.62
N GLU A 208 31.38 -8.69 1.32
CA GLU A 208 30.33 -8.83 0.31
C GLU A 208 29.76 -10.24 0.26
N GLU A 209 30.61 -11.26 0.11
CA GLU A 209 30.17 -12.66 0.00
C GLU A 209 29.36 -13.11 1.22
N THR A 210 29.80 -12.74 2.42
CA THR A 210 29.10 -13.07 3.67
C THR A 210 27.73 -12.38 3.76
N THR A 211 27.66 -11.13 3.30
CA THR A 211 26.40 -10.39 3.31
C THR A 211 25.41 -10.97 2.31
N LEU A 212 25.85 -11.29 1.11
CA LEU A 212 24.99 -11.89 0.06
C LEU A 212 24.53 -13.31 0.45
N ASP A 213 25.40 -14.15 1.03
CA ASP A 213 25.02 -15.46 1.58
C ASP A 213 23.95 -15.29 2.69
N ALA A 214 24.09 -14.29 3.55
CA ALA A 214 23.10 -14.04 4.60
C ALA A 214 21.73 -13.61 4.02
N ILE A 215 21.71 -12.82 2.95
CA ILE A 215 20.48 -12.44 2.23
C ILE A 215 19.80 -13.68 1.62
N GLU A 216 20.55 -14.51 0.91
CA GLU A 216 20.03 -15.74 0.30
C GLU A 216 19.42 -16.67 1.37
N ARG A 217 20.14 -16.88 2.49
CA ARG A 217 19.66 -17.69 3.61
C ARG A 217 18.43 -17.09 4.30
N LEU A 218 18.30 -15.78 4.34
CA LEU A 218 17.10 -15.13 4.86
C LEU A 218 15.88 -15.46 4.01
N LEU A 219 16.00 -15.41 2.69
CA LEU A 219 14.91 -15.76 1.76
C LEU A 219 14.56 -17.26 1.85
N GLU A 220 15.55 -18.15 1.89
CA GLU A 220 15.35 -19.59 2.09
C GLU A 220 14.65 -19.87 3.44
N HIS A 221 15.05 -19.17 4.49
CA HIS A 221 14.43 -19.29 5.82
C HIS A 221 12.97 -18.81 5.78
N GLY A 222 12.69 -17.71 5.07
CA GLY A 222 11.33 -17.22 4.86
C GLY A 222 10.43 -18.26 4.22
N GLU A 223 10.89 -18.90 3.16
CA GLU A 223 10.19 -20.00 2.49
C GLU A 223 9.96 -21.20 3.42
N ALA A 224 11.03 -21.66 4.08
CA ALA A 224 10.95 -22.83 4.97
C ALA A 224 9.98 -22.63 6.13
N MET A 225 10.00 -21.46 6.79
CA MET A 225 9.09 -21.14 7.89
C MET A 225 7.64 -21.01 7.40
N THR A 226 7.45 -20.45 6.22
CA THR A 226 6.12 -20.32 5.61
C THR A 226 5.57 -21.69 5.24
N LEU A 227 6.34 -22.57 4.61
CA LEU A 227 5.92 -23.93 4.27
C LEU A 227 5.63 -24.77 5.53
N ALA A 228 6.41 -24.60 6.60
CA ALA A 228 6.14 -25.28 7.87
C ALA A 228 4.80 -24.83 8.48
N ALA A 229 4.53 -23.52 8.52
CA ALA A 229 3.26 -22.99 9.02
C ALA A 229 2.08 -23.32 8.08
N PHE A 230 2.34 -23.46 6.80
CA PHE A 230 1.38 -23.82 5.78
C PHE A 230 0.85 -25.25 5.92
N ALA A 231 1.64 -26.16 6.50
CA ALA A 231 1.24 -27.54 6.72
C ALA A 231 -0.04 -27.69 7.56
N ASP A 232 -0.27 -26.74 8.48
CA ASP A 232 -1.43 -26.70 9.38
C ASP A 232 -2.70 -26.13 8.73
N LEU A 233 -2.61 -25.58 7.51
CA LEU A 233 -3.78 -25.03 6.85
C LEU A 233 -4.69 -26.13 6.27
N PRO A 234 -6.02 -25.93 6.28
CA PRO A 234 -6.95 -26.85 5.65
C PRO A 234 -6.68 -26.93 4.14
N LYS A 235 -6.60 -28.15 3.62
CA LYS A 235 -6.44 -28.40 2.18
C LYS A 235 -7.80 -28.45 1.50
N GLY A 236 -7.87 -27.90 0.30
CA GLY A 236 -9.13 -27.91 -0.48
C GLY A 236 -9.27 -26.72 -1.40
N VAL A 237 -10.47 -26.57 -1.91
CA VAL A 237 -10.88 -25.48 -2.82
C VAL A 237 -12.05 -24.74 -2.19
N PHE A 238 -11.91 -23.45 -2.04
CA PHE A 238 -12.85 -22.56 -1.37
C PHE A 238 -13.28 -21.45 -2.33
N TYR A 239 -14.54 -21.06 -2.28
CA TYR A 239 -15.11 -20.08 -3.18
C TYR A 239 -15.81 -18.98 -2.41
N ALA A 240 -15.68 -17.76 -2.89
CA ALA A 240 -16.51 -16.64 -2.44
C ALA A 240 -16.68 -15.61 -3.55
N GLU A 241 -17.70 -14.79 -3.39
CA GLU A 241 -17.90 -13.57 -4.17
C GLU A 241 -18.38 -12.45 -3.24
N ASP A 242 -18.09 -11.23 -3.64
CA ASP A 242 -18.54 -10.02 -3.00
C ASP A 242 -18.75 -8.94 -4.06
N VAL A 243 -19.35 -7.83 -3.69
CA VAL A 243 -19.66 -6.75 -4.64
C VAL A 243 -19.13 -5.41 -4.14
N ILE A 244 -18.72 -4.58 -5.12
CA ILE A 244 -18.48 -3.15 -4.93
C ILE A 244 -19.73 -2.45 -5.48
N ASP A 245 -20.35 -1.60 -4.67
CA ASP A 245 -21.68 -1.06 -4.94
C ASP A 245 -21.74 -0.23 -6.21
N GLU A 246 -20.77 0.67 -6.41
CA GLU A 246 -20.71 1.57 -7.56
C GLU A 246 -19.27 2.03 -7.89
N ASP A 247 -19.09 2.70 -9.02
CA ASP A 247 -17.80 3.16 -9.54
C ASP A 247 -17.60 4.68 -9.49
N GLY A 248 -18.46 5.44 -8.81
CA GLY A 248 -18.42 6.90 -8.79
C GLY A 248 -19.08 7.57 -10.00
N LEU A 249 -19.41 6.81 -11.04
CA LEU A 249 -20.15 7.26 -12.23
C LEU A 249 -21.59 6.73 -12.28
N GLY A 250 -22.02 6.06 -11.20
CA GLY A 250 -23.34 5.47 -11.10
C GLY A 250 -23.49 4.13 -11.82
N ASN A 251 -22.39 3.47 -12.19
CA ASN A 251 -22.43 2.11 -12.69
C ASN A 251 -22.15 1.12 -11.55
N GLY A 252 -22.76 -0.05 -11.61
CA GLY A 252 -22.57 -1.13 -10.64
C GLY A 252 -23.82 -2.00 -10.49
N PRO A 253 -23.83 -2.96 -9.56
CA PRO A 253 -22.67 -3.38 -8.75
C PRO A 253 -21.63 -4.16 -9.56
N PHE A 254 -20.39 -4.17 -9.09
CA PHE A 254 -19.27 -4.93 -9.66
C PHE A 254 -18.95 -6.12 -8.77
N THR A 255 -18.93 -7.32 -9.33
CA THR A 255 -18.65 -8.54 -8.59
C THR A 255 -17.16 -8.84 -8.59
N VAL A 256 -16.59 -9.10 -7.42
CA VAL A 256 -15.26 -9.68 -7.22
C VAL A 256 -15.43 -11.13 -6.80
N LYS A 257 -14.86 -12.07 -7.55
CA LYS A 257 -14.92 -13.51 -7.29
C LYS A 257 -13.53 -14.04 -6.98
N VAL A 258 -13.47 -15.04 -6.11
CA VAL A 258 -12.24 -15.80 -5.89
C VAL A 258 -12.52 -17.29 -5.75
N ARG A 259 -11.62 -18.06 -6.31
CA ARG A 259 -11.43 -19.49 -6.02
C ARG A 259 -10.05 -19.60 -5.34
N VAL A 260 -10.04 -19.95 -4.06
CA VAL A 260 -8.82 -20.20 -3.29
C VAL A 260 -8.55 -21.70 -3.28
N GLU A 261 -7.37 -22.11 -3.74
CA GLU A 261 -6.94 -23.51 -3.64
C GLU A 261 -5.73 -23.59 -2.73
N ILE A 262 -5.82 -24.46 -1.73
CA ILE A 262 -4.75 -24.76 -0.77
C ILE A 262 -4.41 -26.24 -0.90
N ASP A 263 -3.19 -26.53 -1.32
CA ASP A 263 -2.64 -27.88 -1.37
C ASP A 263 -1.31 -27.98 -0.59
N GLU A 264 -0.50 -29.03 -0.80
CA GLU A 264 0.76 -29.17 -0.12
C GLU A 264 1.81 -28.16 -0.65
N GLY A 265 1.93 -27.02 0.02
CA GLY A 265 2.93 -26.00 -0.27
C GLY A 265 2.53 -25.00 -1.35
N ARG A 266 1.25 -24.94 -1.75
CA ARG A 266 0.77 -24.01 -2.77
C ARG A 266 -0.55 -23.35 -2.35
N PHE A 267 -0.58 -22.03 -2.50
CA PHE A 267 -1.75 -21.19 -2.28
C PHE A 267 -2.10 -20.46 -3.57
N VAL A 268 -3.18 -20.84 -4.21
CA VAL A 268 -3.66 -20.23 -5.46
C VAL A 268 -4.86 -19.36 -5.16
N ALA A 269 -4.82 -18.10 -5.56
CA ALA A 269 -5.95 -17.19 -5.55
C ALA A 269 -6.32 -16.84 -7.00
N ASP A 270 -7.42 -17.44 -7.49
CA ASP A 270 -7.90 -17.28 -8.85
C ASP A 270 -9.16 -16.40 -8.86
N PHE A 271 -9.04 -15.22 -9.46
CA PHE A 271 -10.09 -14.21 -9.58
C PHE A 271 -10.85 -14.27 -10.91
N THR A 272 -10.70 -15.36 -11.67
CA THR A 272 -11.42 -15.55 -12.93
C THR A 272 -12.93 -15.49 -12.71
N GLY A 273 -13.61 -14.69 -13.53
CA GLY A 273 -15.05 -14.46 -13.44
C GLY A 273 -15.45 -13.22 -12.62
N SER A 274 -14.48 -12.44 -12.13
CA SER A 274 -14.73 -11.08 -11.64
C SER A 274 -15.21 -10.16 -12.78
N SER A 275 -15.90 -9.09 -12.41
CA SER A 275 -16.43 -8.10 -13.37
C SER A 275 -15.32 -7.52 -14.24
N LEU A 276 -15.66 -7.13 -15.45
CA LEU A 276 -14.77 -6.34 -16.31
C LEU A 276 -14.41 -5.01 -15.62
N GLN A 277 -13.32 -4.40 -16.07
CA GLN A 277 -12.89 -3.11 -15.55
C GLN A 277 -14.02 -2.07 -15.61
N ALA A 278 -14.15 -1.31 -14.53
CA ALA A 278 -15.15 -0.27 -14.39
C ALA A 278 -14.81 0.94 -15.26
N ARG A 279 -15.82 1.70 -15.64
CA ARG A 279 -15.61 3.00 -16.29
C ARG A 279 -15.13 4.07 -15.31
N GLY A 280 -15.53 3.97 -14.04
CA GLY A 280 -15.09 4.84 -12.97
C GLY A 280 -13.82 4.32 -12.27
N PRO A 281 -13.25 5.11 -11.33
CA PRO A 281 -11.86 4.99 -10.87
C PRO A 281 -11.59 3.90 -9.84
N ILE A 282 -12.48 2.95 -9.64
CA ILE A 282 -12.35 1.87 -8.63
C ILE A 282 -11.49 0.69 -9.10
N ASN A 283 -10.86 0.76 -10.26
CA ASN A 283 -10.10 -0.35 -10.82
C ASN A 283 -8.78 -0.57 -10.09
N ASN A 284 -8.46 -1.84 -9.82
CA ASN A 284 -7.19 -2.25 -9.24
C ASN A 284 -6.20 -2.66 -10.34
N THR A 285 -4.95 -2.81 -9.94
CA THR A 285 -3.83 -3.23 -10.78
C THR A 285 -3.38 -4.63 -10.41
N LEU A 286 -2.64 -5.30 -11.27
CA LEU A 286 -2.06 -6.62 -10.95
C LEU A 286 -1.17 -6.55 -9.70
N CYS A 287 -0.36 -5.51 -9.55
CA CYS A 287 0.50 -5.33 -8.38
C CYS A 287 -0.32 -5.10 -7.10
N GLY A 288 -1.37 -4.29 -7.16
CA GLY A 288 -2.30 -4.10 -6.04
C GLY A 288 -3.03 -5.40 -5.66
N LEU A 289 -3.47 -6.18 -6.65
CA LEU A 289 -4.07 -7.50 -6.41
C LEU A 289 -3.07 -8.46 -5.75
N GLN A 290 -1.84 -8.55 -6.25
CA GLN A 290 -0.80 -9.38 -5.64
C GLN A 290 -0.51 -8.96 -4.20
N SER A 291 -0.50 -7.66 -3.92
CA SER A 291 -0.32 -7.14 -2.56
C SER A 291 -1.46 -7.56 -1.63
N ALA A 292 -2.71 -7.45 -2.07
CA ALA A 292 -3.88 -7.90 -1.31
C ALA A 292 -3.82 -9.40 -0.97
N VAL A 293 -3.42 -10.24 -1.93
CA VAL A 293 -3.25 -11.69 -1.70
C VAL A 293 -2.13 -11.97 -0.70
N ARG A 294 -0.97 -11.30 -0.84
CA ARG A 294 0.17 -11.43 0.09
C ARG A 294 -0.21 -11.07 1.52
N GLU A 295 -0.95 -9.99 1.70
CA GLU A 295 -1.43 -9.53 3.02
C GLU A 295 -2.31 -10.59 3.68
N VAL A 296 -3.35 -11.07 2.99
CA VAL A 296 -4.25 -12.10 3.54
C VAL A 296 -3.49 -13.40 3.80
N PHE A 297 -2.62 -13.81 2.88
CA PHE A 297 -1.79 -15.00 3.02
C PHE A 297 -0.94 -14.94 4.30
N MET A 298 -0.20 -13.86 4.54
CA MET A 298 0.60 -13.69 5.76
C MET A 298 -0.26 -13.69 7.02
N GLY A 299 -1.44 -13.09 6.96
CA GLY A 299 -2.40 -13.06 8.06
C GLY A 299 -2.95 -14.44 8.44
N VAL A 300 -3.18 -15.32 7.45
CA VAL A 300 -3.72 -16.67 7.70
C VAL A 300 -2.64 -17.73 7.95
N VAL A 301 -1.48 -17.64 7.29
CA VAL A 301 -0.37 -18.59 7.49
C VAL A 301 0.36 -18.32 8.80
N ARG A 302 0.62 -17.06 9.14
CA ARG A 302 1.29 -16.62 10.37
C ARG A 302 2.63 -17.33 10.61
N PRO A 303 3.60 -17.19 9.71
CA PRO A 303 4.86 -17.93 9.82
C PRO A 303 5.74 -17.51 11.00
N GLY A 304 5.36 -16.46 11.75
CA GLY A 304 6.06 -15.98 12.95
C GLY A 304 7.37 -15.24 12.66
N ILE A 305 7.56 -14.78 11.42
CA ILE A 305 8.74 -14.01 10.99
C ILE A 305 8.32 -12.78 10.20
N ALA A 306 9.24 -11.82 10.08
CA ALA A 306 9.05 -10.68 9.19
C ALA A 306 8.93 -11.15 7.73
N ALA A 307 7.97 -10.55 6.99
CA ALA A 307 7.72 -10.89 5.60
C ALA A 307 8.92 -10.55 4.71
N ASN A 308 9.23 -11.46 3.80
CA ASN A 308 10.20 -11.29 2.73
C ASN A 308 9.76 -12.10 1.50
N ALA A 309 10.46 -11.95 0.38
CA ALA A 309 10.09 -12.64 -0.86
C ALA A 309 10.05 -14.16 -0.75
N GLY A 310 10.84 -14.77 0.14
CA GLY A 310 10.77 -16.20 0.42
C GLY A 310 9.42 -16.63 0.95
N CYS A 311 8.78 -15.80 1.78
CA CYS A 311 7.45 -16.09 2.32
C CYS A 311 6.37 -16.16 1.22
N PHE A 312 6.58 -15.47 0.10
CA PHE A 312 5.59 -15.35 -0.97
C PHE A 312 5.73 -16.39 -2.08
N ARG A 313 6.79 -17.22 -2.06
CA ARG A 313 7.02 -18.27 -3.08
C ARG A 313 5.87 -19.28 -3.22
N PRO A 314 5.14 -19.66 -2.17
CA PRO A 314 3.99 -20.54 -2.29
C PRO A 314 2.77 -19.92 -2.98
N ILE A 315 2.74 -18.60 -3.20
CA ILE A 315 1.55 -17.89 -3.69
C ILE A 315 1.54 -17.88 -5.22
N GLU A 316 0.38 -18.20 -5.77
CA GLU A 316 0.04 -17.96 -7.17
C GLU A 316 -1.23 -17.12 -7.26
N VAL A 317 -1.19 -16.05 -8.07
CA VAL A 317 -2.33 -15.17 -8.31
C VAL A 317 -2.73 -15.29 -9.78
N ILE A 318 -3.97 -15.68 -10.02
CA ILE A 318 -4.54 -15.80 -11.36
C ILE A 318 -5.67 -14.77 -11.49
N CYS A 319 -5.59 -13.92 -12.49
CA CYS A 319 -6.64 -12.99 -12.84
C CYS A 319 -6.53 -12.62 -14.34
N PRO A 320 -7.59 -12.76 -15.12
CA PRO A 320 -7.58 -12.30 -16.51
C PRO A 320 -7.36 -10.78 -16.59
N PRO A 321 -6.63 -10.28 -17.59
CA PRO A 321 -6.48 -8.85 -17.82
C PRO A 321 -7.83 -8.19 -18.18
N GLY A 322 -7.95 -6.88 -17.98
CA GLY A 322 -9.15 -6.12 -18.30
C GLY A 322 -10.32 -6.35 -17.33
N THR A 323 -10.05 -6.88 -16.14
CA THR A 323 -11.05 -6.99 -15.06
C THR A 323 -10.87 -5.84 -14.05
N ILE A 324 -11.84 -5.67 -13.17
CA ILE A 324 -11.80 -4.70 -12.08
C ILE A 324 -10.60 -4.92 -11.15
N CYS A 325 -10.03 -6.12 -11.09
CA CYS A 325 -8.87 -6.48 -10.28
C CYS A 325 -7.54 -6.32 -11.01
N THR A 326 -7.54 -6.24 -12.34
CA THR A 326 -6.35 -6.20 -13.22
C THR A 326 -6.65 -5.34 -14.44
N ALA A 327 -6.96 -4.09 -14.19
CA ALA A 327 -7.33 -3.16 -15.24
C ALA A 327 -6.20 -2.85 -16.21
N GLU A 328 -6.59 -2.55 -17.43
CA GLU A 328 -5.71 -2.16 -18.52
C GLU A 328 -5.94 -0.68 -18.89
N ARG A 329 -4.91 -0.05 -19.42
CA ARG A 329 -4.97 1.33 -19.91
C ARG A 329 -6.09 1.51 -20.96
N PRO A 330 -6.90 2.57 -20.90
CA PRO A 330 -6.74 3.77 -20.07
C PRO A 330 -7.63 3.82 -18.81
N ALA A 331 -7.99 2.68 -18.22
CA ALA A 331 -8.92 2.62 -17.09
C ALA A 331 -8.44 3.48 -15.90
N PRO A 332 -9.32 4.30 -15.30
CA PRO A 332 -8.96 5.13 -14.15
C PRO A 332 -8.79 4.28 -12.89
N VAL A 333 -7.92 4.70 -11.97
CA VAL A 333 -7.51 3.91 -10.78
C VAL A 333 -7.42 4.75 -9.51
N SER A 334 -7.89 6.00 -9.47
CA SER A 334 -7.67 6.87 -8.30
C SER A 334 -8.25 6.31 -6.99
N ALA A 335 -9.27 5.46 -7.07
CA ALA A 335 -9.84 4.73 -5.93
C ALA A 335 -9.58 3.21 -6.00
N TYR A 336 -8.42 2.79 -6.52
CA TYR A 336 -8.03 1.37 -6.67
C TYR A 336 -8.19 0.56 -5.40
N PHE A 337 -8.02 1.21 -4.25
CA PHE A 337 -8.09 0.59 -2.94
C PHE A 337 -9.46 -0.04 -2.63
N GLU A 338 -10.55 0.42 -3.21
CA GLU A 338 -11.87 -0.21 -3.04
C GLU A 338 -11.86 -1.64 -3.61
N SER A 339 -11.32 -1.83 -4.80
CA SER A 339 -11.18 -3.16 -5.40
C SER A 339 -10.06 -3.99 -4.74
N MET A 340 -8.99 -3.35 -4.23
CA MET A 340 -7.96 -4.04 -3.49
C MET A 340 -8.47 -4.59 -2.16
N VAL A 341 -9.21 -3.79 -1.40
CA VAL A 341 -9.86 -4.22 -0.13
C VAL A 341 -10.89 -5.30 -0.40
N ALA A 342 -11.73 -5.15 -1.44
CA ALA A 342 -12.70 -6.17 -1.83
C ALA A 342 -12.03 -7.50 -2.21
N ALA A 343 -10.90 -7.46 -2.93
CA ALA A 343 -10.12 -8.66 -3.25
C ALA A 343 -9.56 -9.36 -2.00
N ALA A 344 -9.06 -8.59 -1.02
CA ALA A 344 -8.62 -9.13 0.25
C ALA A 344 -9.78 -9.74 1.05
N ASP A 345 -10.91 -9.05 1.12
CA ASP A 345 -12.07 -9.48 1.90
C ASP A 345 -12.73 -10.72 1.29
N VAL A 346 -12.79 -10.86 -0.05
CA VAL A 346 -13.36 -12.05 -0.68
C VAL A 346 -12.51 -13.31 -0.43
N ILE A 347 -11.16 -13.18 -0.29
CA ILE A 347 -10.32 -14.30 0.12
C ILE A 347 -10.62 -14.68 1.58
N ARG A 348 -10.74 -13.69 2.48
CA ARG A 348 -11.13 -13.91 3.89
C ARG A 348 -12.48 -14.59 3.97
N ARG A 349 -13.46 -14.16 3.18
CA ARG A 349 -14.79 -14.77 3.08
C ARG A 349 -14.73 -16.24 2.62
N ALA A 350 -13.91 -16.55 1.63
CA ALA A 350 -13.73 -17.93 1.14
C ALA A 350 -13.16 -18.86 2.21
N LEU A 351 -12.31 -18.33 3.11
CA LEU A 351 -11.64 -19.10 4.16
C LEU A 351 -12.35 -19.04 5.54
N ALA A 352 -13.41 -18.24 5.69
CA ALA A 352 -14.04 -17.95 6.98
C ALA A 352 -14.57 -19.21 7.70
N GLU A 353 -15.15 -20.15 6.98
CA GLU A 353 -15.70 -21.38 7.57
C GLU A 353 -14.60 -22.36 8.05
N VAL A 354 -13.43 -22.33 7.41
CA VAL A 354 -12.36 -23.31 7.67
C VAL A 354 -11.22 -22.74 8.53
N LEU A 355 -11.15 -21.42 8.69
CA LEU A 355 -10.15 -20.73 9.52
C LEU A 355 -10.79 -19.66 10.44
N PRO A 356 -11.87 -20.00 11.19
CA PRO A 356 -12.59 -19.03 12.01
C PRO A 356 -11.73 -18.47 13.16
N ASP A 357 -10.72 -19.21 13.61
CA ASP A 357 -9.78 -18.81 14.65
C ASP A 357 -8.66 -17.88 14.17
N ARG A 358 -8.48 -17.75 12.87
CA ARG A 358 -7.43 -16.92 12.25
C ARG A 358 -7.96 -15.64 11.60
N LEU A 359 -9.27 -15.54 11.43
CA LEU A 359 -9.94 -14.44 10.75
C LEU A 359 -10.84 -13.67 11.73
N ILE A 360 -11.02 -12.40 11.44
CA ILE A 360 -12.04 -11.55 12.07
C ILE A 360 -13.29 -11.56 11.19
N ALA A 361 -14.43 -11.21 11.77
CA ALA A 361 -15.60 -10.79 11.00
C ALA A 361 -15.25 -9.61 10.09
N GLY A 362 -16.16 -9.17 9.22
CA GLY A 362 -15.90 -8.07 8.30
C GLY A 362 -15.34 -6.83 8.99
N GLN A 363 -14.80 -5.97 8.21
CA GLN A 363 -14.31 -4.65 8.59
C GLN A 363 -15.14 -3.56 7.89
N LEU A 364 -14.78 -2.28 8.03
CA LEU A 364 -15.46 -1.20 7.29
C LEU A 364 -15.45 -1.40 5.76
N GLY A 365 -14.50 -2.13 5.22
CA GLY A 365 -14.48 -2.59 3.82
C GLY A 365 -14.26 -1.49 2.77
N SER A 366 -13.73 -0.35 3.19
CA SER A 366 -13.38 0.81 2.35
C SER A 366 -12.25 1.58 3.03
N VAL A 367 -11.42 2.29 2.27
CA VAL A 367 -10.42 3.22 2.85
C VAL A 367 -11.10 4.46 3.43
N CYS A 368 -12.32 4.75 3.02
CA CYS A 368 -13.06 5.94 3.45
C CYS A 368 -12.24 7.21 3.25
N SER A 369 -11.70 7.40 2.05
CA SER A 369 -10.80 8.51 1.76
C SER A 369 -11.55 9.82 1.64
N MET A 370 -10.89 10.89 2.12
CA MET A 370 -11.36 12.26 2.01
C MET A 370 -10.23 13.16 1.52
N VAL A 371 -10.54 14.03 0.57
CA VAL A 371 -9.67 15.12 0.14
C VAL A 371 -10.41 16.44 0.32
N LEU A 372 -9.77 17.39 0.98
CA LEU A 372 -10.28 18.74 1.18
C LEU A 372 -9.27 19.75 0.63
N ASN A 373 -9.71 20.60 -0.28
CA ASN A 373 -8.91 21.68 -0.85
C ASN A 373 -9.62 23.02 -0.64
N GLY A 374 -8.83 24.06 -0.40
CA GLY A 374 -9.31 25.41 -0.23
C GLY A 374 -8.18 26.42 -0.26
N ARG A 375 -8.50 27.67 0.07
CA ARG A 375 -7.52 28.74 0.22
C ARG A 375 -7.61 29.35 1.60
N ASN A 376 -6.46 29.62 2.20
CA ASN A 376 -6.36 30.32 3.46
C ASN A 376 -6.97 31.72 3.34
N SER A 377 -7.90 32.06 4.21
CA SER A 377 -8.65 33.30 4.16
C SER A 377 -7.82 34.57 4.42
N ILE A 378 -6.61 34.41 4.99
CA ILE A 378 -5.70 35.51 5.35
C ILE A 378 -4.54 35.63 4.36
N THR A 379 -3.87 34.51 4.04
CA THR A 379 -2.67 34.50 3.21
C THR A 379 -2.95 34.24 1.72
N ASP A 380 -4.17 33.79 1.41
CA ASP A 380 -4.59 33.31 0.07
C ASP A 380 -3.77 32.09 -0.45
N ASP A 381 -2.99 31.46 0.42
CA ASP A 381 -2.27 30.24 0.07
C ASP A 381 -3.24 29.07 -0.12
N GLU A 382 -2.97 28.24 -1.12
CA GLU A 382 -3.73 27.00 -1.33
C GLU A 382 -3.35 25.96 -0.30
N TYR A 383 -4.33 25.29 0.29
CA TYR A 383 -4.14 24.11 1.13
C TYR A 383 -4.85 22.90 0.56
N LEU A 384 -4.29 21.74 0.85
CA LEU A 384 -4.80 20.46 0.40
C LEU A 384 -4.56 19.41 1.48
N MET A 385 -5.66 18.87 2.04
CA MET A 385 -5.65 17.79 3.02
C MET A 385 -6.09 16.50 2.35
N VAL A 386 -5.30 15.46 2.50
CA VAL A 386 -5.66 14.08 2.13
C VAL A 386 -5.67 13.26 3.40
N GLN A 387 -6.77 12.56 3.67
CA GLN A 387 -6.92 11.79 4.90
C GLN A 387 -7.79 10.55 4.68
N PRO A 388 -7.27 9.34 4.93
CA PRO A 388 -8.09 8.16 5.11
C PRO A 388 -8.81 8.24 6.46
N LEU A 389 -10.01 7.68 6.55
CA LEU A 389 -10.81 7.71 7.77
C LEU A 389 -10.91 6.32 8.39
N VAL A 390 -11.28 6.29 9.67
CA VAL A 390 -11.31 5.09 10.50
C VAL A 390 -12.74 4.60 10.76
N GLY A 391 -12.87 3.31 11.02
CA GLY A 391 -14.14 2.67 11.34
C GLY A 391 -13.99 1.56 12.36
N GLY A 392 -14.93 0.62 12.42
CA GLY A 392 -14.87 -0.54 13.29
C GLY A 392 -14.42 -1.79 12.56
N TRP A 393 -13.70 -2.66 13.26
CA TRP A 393 -13.41 -4.02 12.82
C TRP A 393 -14.40 -4.99 13.44
N GLY A 394 -14.76 -6.04 12.73
CA GLY A 394 -15.56 -7.13 13.25
C GLY A 394 -14.81 -7.91 14.34
N ALA A 395 -15.58 -8.62 15.17
CA ALA A 395 -15.04 -9.46 16.24
C ALA A 395 -14.21 -10.63 15.70
N GLY A 396 -13.24 -11.05 16.49
CA GLY A 396 -12.52 -12.30 16.30
C GLY A 396 -13.22 -13.48 16.99
N HIS A 397 -12.63 -14.65 16.89
CA HIS A 397 -13.12 -15.86 17.55
C HIS A 397 -13.11 -15.76 19.10
N ASP A 398 -12.15 -15.04 19.65
CA ASP A 398 -11.81 -14.98 21.07
C ASP A 398 -11.82 -13.57 21.67
N LYS A 399 -12.12 -12.54 20.87
CA LYS A 399 -12.11 -11.14 21.32
C LYS A 399 -13.09 -10.27 20.54
N ASP A 400 -13.46 -9.16 21.16
CA ASP A 400 -14.23 -8.11 20.52
C ASP A 400 -13.45 -7.44 19.38
N GLY A 401 -14.16 -6.84 18.43
CA GLY A 401 -13.59 -6.07 17.35
C GLY A 401 -12.99 -4.74 17.82
N GLU A 402 -11.99 -4.28 17.11
CA GLU A 402 -11.31 -3.02 17.43
C GLU A 402 -12.13 -1.81 16.93
N SER A 403 -12.21 -0.78 17.76
CA SER A 403 -12.91 0.46 17.40
C SER A 403 -11.95 1.49 16.82
N GLY A 404 -12.40 2.29 15.85
CA GLY A 404 -11.62 3.38 15.30
C GLY A 404 -10.35 2.94 14.59
N GLN A 405 -10.45 1.87 13.81
CA GLN A 405 -9.32 1.33 13.01
C GLN A 405 -9.43 1.71 11.54
N PHE A 406 -8.31 1.80 10.85
CA PHE A 406 -8.28 1.85 9.39
C PHE A 406 -8.70 0.52 8.78
N CYS A 407 -9.04 0.50 7.50
CA CYS A 407 -9.28 -0.76 6.81
C CYS A 407 -8.03 -1.66 6.90
N VAL A 408 -8.25 -2.97 6.94
CA VAL A 408 -7.16 -3.94 6.93
C VAL A 408 -6.34 -3.74 5.65
N GLY A 409 -5.01 -3.69 5.80
CA GLY A 409 -4.08 -3.35 4.71
C GLY A 409 -3.44 -1.97 4.83
N ASN A 410 -3.98 -1.08 5.65
CA ASN A 410 -3.41 0.25 5.89
C ASN A 410 -2.29 0.28 6.97
N GLY A 411 -2.04 -0.83 7.66
CA GLY A 411 -0.89 -0.97 8.57
C GLY A 411 -0.79 0.11 9.64
N GLU A 412 0.33 0.82 9.66
CA GLU A 412 0.69 1.85 10.65
C GLU A 412 0.04 3.23 10.39
N THR A 413 -0.92 3.32 9.49
CA THR A 413 -1.58 4.59 9.17
C THR A 413 -2.20 5.23 10.42
N SER A 414 -2.11 6.55 10.50
CA SER A 414 -2.68 7.37 11.57
C SER A 414 -3.52 8.50 11.00
N ASN A 415 -4.49 8.99 11.77
CA ASN A 415 -5.15 10.24 11.42
C ASN A 415 -4.23 11.44 11.69
N ILE A 416 -4.37 12.49 10.88
CA ILE A 416 -3.70 13.77 11.15
C ILE A 416 -4.26 14.30 12.48
N PRO A 417 -3.41 14.69 13.46
CA PRO A 417 -3.88 15.24 14.73
C PRO A 417 -4.78 16.46 14.54
N VAL A 418 -5.78 16.59 15.40
CA VAL A 418 -6.76 17.70 15.34
C VAL A 418 -6.08 19.07 15.33
N GLU A 419 -5.08 19.25 16.19
CA GLU A 419 -4.34 20.51 16.32
C GLU A 419 -3.60 20.88 15.05
N LEU A 420 -3.04 19.87 14.36
CA LEU A 420 -2.36 20.09 13.08
C LEU A 420 -3.38 20.34 11.97
N THR A 421 -4.48 19.61 11.98
CA THR A 421 -5.58 19.79 11.02
C THR A 421 -6.12 21.21 11.07
N GLU A 422 -6.44 21.73 12.26
CA GLU A 422 -6.93 23.11 12.45
C GLU A 422 -5.89 24.17 12.12
N ARG A 423 -4.60 23.88 12.34
CA ARG A 423 -3.51 24.80 12.05
C ARG A 423 -3.17 24.91 10.57
N CYS A 424 -3.18 23.77 9.85
CA CYS A 424 -2.71 23.70 8.46
C CYS A 424 -3.82 23.91 7.44
N TYR A 425 -5.06 23.63 7.84
CA TYR A 425 -6.19 23.65 6.92
C TYR A 425 -7.29 24.52 7.53
N GLU A 426 -7.89 25.41 6.79
CA GLU A 426 -8.95 26.32 7.26
C GLU A 426 -10.22 25.59 7.70
N VAL A 427 -10.10 24.76 8.73
CA VAL A 427 -11.18 23.97 9.32
C VAL A 427 -11.18 24.08 10.85
N LEU A 428 -12.34 23.87 11.45
CA LEU A 428 -12.52 23.60 12.87
C LEU A 428 -13.07 22.19 13.02
N VAL A 429 -12.47 21.37 13.86
CA VAL A 429 -12.95 20.03 14.19
C VAL A 429 -14.00 20.16 15.30
N GLU A 430 -15.28 20.10 14.93
CA GLU A 430 -16.37 20.26 15.90
C GLU A 430 -16.60 19.01 16.74
N ARG A 431 -16.34 17.83 16.15
CA ARG A 431 -16.48 16.55 16.81
C ARG A 431 -15.49 15.56 16.24
N TYR A 432 -14.82 14.82 17.12
CA TYR A 432 -14.04 13.65 16.78
C TYR A 432 -14.16 12.63 17.91
N GLY A 433 -14.81 11.51 17.65
CA GLY A 433 -15.04 10.48 18.66
C GLY A 433 -15.76 9.26 18.11
N PHE A 434 -15.88 8.24 18.94
CA PHE A 434 -16.58 7.03 18.55
C PHE A 434 -18.06 7.28 18.30
N HIS A 435 -18.60 6.57 17.31
CA HIS A 435 -20.04 6.56 17.07
C HIS A 435 -20.77 6.07 18.31
N HIS A 436 -21.94 6.64 18.60
CA HIS A 436 -22.71 6.30 19.79
C HIS A 436 -23.36 4.91 19.72
N GLU A 437 -23.59 4.40 18.51
CA GLU A 437 -24.07 3.03 18.33
C GLU A 437 -22.93 2.05 18.57
N GLU A 438 -23.24 0.97 19.26
CA GLU A 438 -22.30 -0.11 19.47
C GLU A 438 -22.12 -0.94 18.18
N GLY A 439 -20.99 -1.63 18.05
CA GLY A 439 -20.76 -2.56 16.97
C GLY A 439 -21.72 -3.74 16.98
N GLY A 440 -21.71 -4.54 15.93
CA GLY A 440 -22.60 -5.70 15.80
C GLY A 440 -22.54 -6.61 17.02
N ALA A 441 -23.71 -7.00 17.54
CA ALA A 441 -23.84 -7.83 18.74
C ALA A 441 -23.49 -9.30 18.40
N GLY A 442 -22.87 -9.99 19.37
CA GLY A 442 -22.53 -11.42 19.27
C GLY A 442 -21.94 -11.93 20.58
N ARG A 443 -21.31 -13.12 20.55
CA ARG A 443 -20.49 -13.61 21.68
C ARG A 443 -19.38 -12.61 22.00
N HIS A 444 -18.77 -12.07 20.95
CA HIS A 444 -17.87 -10.93 20.94
C HIS A 444 -18.50 -9.84 20.08
N CYS A 445 -18.43 -8.61 20.52
CA CYS A 445 -19.04 -7.47 19.83
C CYS A 445 -18.11 -6.92 18.76
N GLY A 446 -18.67 -6.38 17.68
CA GLY A 446 -17.90 -5.60 16.69
C GLY A 446 -17.40 -4.28 17.29
N GLY A 447 -16.34 -3.72 16.71
CA GLY A 447 -15.84 -2.39 17.04
C GLY A 447 -16.72 -1.28 16.53
N ARG A 448 -16.64 -0.11 17.17
CA ARG A 448 -17.40 1.09 16.80
C ARG A 448 -16.70 1.90 15.72
N GLY A 449 -17.49 2.49 14.83
CA GLY A 449 -17.05 3.51 13.90
C GLY A 449 -16.74 4.84 14.59
N VAL A 450 -16.37 5.83 13.79
CA VAL A 450 -15.98 7.17 14.26
C VAL A 450 -16.88 8.22 13.59
N MET A 451 -17.19 9.26 14.33
CA MET A 451 -17.80 10.50 13.83
C MET A 451 -16.73 11.58 13.81
N LEU A 452 -16.61 12.27 12.70
CA LEU A 452 -15.68 13.36 12.49
C LEU A 452 -16.40 14.48 11.73
N ASP A 453 -16.64 15.61 12.43
CA ASP A 453 -17.34 16.75 11.87
C ASP A 453 -16.37 17.92 11.71
N TYR A 454 -16.29 18.42 10.50
CA TYR A 454 -15.52 19.62 10.15
C TYR A 454 -16.43 20.80 9.85
N ARG A 455 -16.09 21.94 10.43
CA ARG A 455 -16.59 23.24 9.96
C ARG A 455 -15.53 23.87 9.05
N ILE A 456 -15.88 24.11 7.81
CA ILE A 456 -15.01 24.82 6.86
C ILE A 456 -15.02 26.31 7.22
N LEU A 457 -13.84 26.89 7.38
CA LEU A 457 -13.65 28.31 7.71
C LEU A 457 -13.33 29.14 6.47
N SER A 458 -12.74 28.55 5.45
CA SER A 458 -12.47 29.23 4.18
C SER A 458 -13.76 29.59 3.44
N PRO A 459 -13.78 30.72 2.69
CA PRO A 459 -14.96 31.15 1.94
C PRO A 459 -15.48 30.15 0.91
N LYS A 460 -14.58 29.30 0.39
CA LYS A 460 -14.88 28.25 -0.55
C LYS A 460 -13.92 27.08 -0.35
N ALA A 461 -14.46 25.88 -0.32
CA ALA A 461 -13.68 24.64 -0.31
C ALA A 461 -14.25 23.63 -1.32
N TRP A 462 -13.39 22.73 -1.75
CA TRP A 462 -13.73 21.56 -2.53
C TRP A 462 -13.48 20.32 -1.68
N VAL A 463 -14.45 19.42 -1.65
CA VAL A 463 -14.35 18.16 -0.90
C VAL A 463 -14.68 17.01 -1.83
N SER A 464 -13.82 16.01 -1.86
CA SER A 464 -14.08 14.74 -2.51
C SER A 464 -13.97 13.63 -1.48
N THR A 465 -14.91 12.71 -1.51
CA THR A 465 -14.93 11.54 -0.62
C THR A 465 -15.22 10.29 -1.42
N PHE A 466 -14.66 9.18 -0.97
CA PHE A 466 -14.97 7.87 -1.48
C PHE A 466 -15.24 6.92 -0.31
N PHE A 467 -16.47 6.46 -0.19
CA PHE A 467 -16.93 5.55 0.86
C PHE A 467 -17.63 4.37 0.21
N GLY A 468 -17.03 3.20 0.30
CA GLY A 468 -17.63 1.95 -0.11
C GLY A 468 -18.62 1.40 0.92
N ARG A 469 -19.24 0.28 0.60
CA ARG A 469 -20.15 -0.46 1.50
C ARG A 469 -21.41 0.30 1.93
N GLY A 470 -21.87 1.23 1.12
CA GLY A 470 -23.11 1.98 1.39
C GLY A 470 -24.38 1.16 1.28
N ILE A 471 -24.39 0.11 0.47
CA ILE A 471 -25.53 -0.77 0.18
C ILE A 471 -25.22 -2.19 0.66
N THR A 472 -24.08 -2.74 0.29
CA THR A 472 -23.68 -4.12 0.59
C THR A 472 -22.92 -4.19 1.90
N PRO A 473 -23.46 -4.88 2.93
CA PRO A 473 -22.78 -4.97 4.23
C PRO A 473 -21.49 -5.79 4.15
N PRO A 474 -20.52 -5.53 5.06
CA PRO A 474 -19.31 -6.34 5.15
C PRO A 474 -19.61 -7.79 5.58
N LEU A 475 -18.59 -8.65 5.50
CA LEU A 475 -18.69 -10.04 5.91
C LEU A 475 -19.10 -10.15 7.39
N SER A 476 -20.14 -10.95 7.66
CA SER A 476 -20.50 -11.40 9.00
C SER A 476 -20.19 -12.89 9.16
N LEU A 477 -19.46 -13.25 10.22
CA LEU A 477 -19.21 -14.66 10.59
C LEU A 477 -20.42 -15.33 11.26
N ILE A 478 -21.42 -14.55 11.66
CA ILE A 478 -22.70 -15.03 12.16
C ILE A 478 -23.74 -14.51 11.18
N HIS A 479 -24.37 -15.31 10.38
CA HIS A 479 -25.37 -14.94 9.37
C HIS A 479 -26.57 -14.10 9.86
N ILE A 480 -26.41 -13.33 10.95
CA ILE A 480 -27.42 -12.57 11.68
C ILE A 480 -26.87 -11.15 11.98
N SER A 481 -26.23 -10.50 11.04
CA SER A 481 -26.08 -9.07 11.19
C SER A 481 -27.07 -8.39 10.25
N GLU A 482 -28.09 -7.77 10.83
CA GLU A 482 -28.77 -6.73 10.06
C GLU A 482 -27.72 -5.66 9.69
N PRO A 483 -27.75 -5.16 8.44
CA PRO A 483 -26.80 -4.16 8.02
C PRO A 483 -26.96 -2.92 8.90
N THR A 484 -25.92 -2.56 9.63
CA THR A 484 -25.81 -1.20 10.17
C THR A 484 -25.71 -0.29 8.96
N ARG A 485 -26.78 0.39 8.62
CA ARG A 485 -26.79 1.38 7.53
C ARG A 485 -25.81 2.49 7.92
N PRO A 486 -24.86 2.87 7.07
CA PRO A 486 -24.21 4.16 7.22
C PRO A 486 -25.27 5.24 7.04
N TYR A 487 -25.38 6.12 7.97
CA TYR A 487 -26.20 7.33 7.91
C TYR A 487 -25.34 8.48 7.43
#